data_45d73cf2c1c07c38bda4bd8d9c0d99c3
#
_entry.id   45d73cf2c1c07c38bda4bd8d9c0d99c3
#
_cell.length_a   1.000
_cell.length_b   1.000
_cell.length_c   1.000
_cell.angle_alpha   90.00
_cell.angle_beta   90.00
_cell.angle_gamma   90.00
#
_symmetry.space_group_name_H-M   'P 1'
#
loop_
_entity.id
_entity.type
_entity.pdbx_description
1 polymer ?
#
loop_
_entity_poly.entity_id
_entity_poly.type
_entity_poly.pdbx_seq_one_letter_code
_entity_poly.pdbx_strand_id
1 'polypeptide(L)'
;VSNIVYGYITADTIRIDFKLVDSSSSDSSDTSPSQPASAPSTPSHECSFQWVTTVEPQPDADGLEEYKCTGCGAVQEQKPIPASVASVQNLCGFVYNAPQNGTVTTDFGRLHTISDYILKKMAERSDVTSIIQFEYQNQKLQIIFPAGTDYSPVLNDDDMMYGFYGIAPRLGLSVTER
;
A
#
# COMPACT_ATOMS: atom_id res chain seq x y z
N VAL A 1 -17.92 12.50 -8.50
CA VAL A 1 -16.57 11.94 -8.28
C VAL A 1 -16.74 10.86 -7.24
N SER A 2 -16.74 9.59 -7.68
CA SER A 2 -16.98 8.44 -6.80
C SER A 2 -15.65 7.96 -6.25
N ASN A 3 -15.48 8.04 -4.94
CA ASN A 3 -14.37 7.41 -4.23
C ASN A 3 -14.61 5.90 -4.17
N ILE A 4 -13.83 5.13 -4.91
CA ILE A 4 -13.82 3.67 -4.79
C ILE A 4 -12.86 3.32 -3.66
N VAL A 5 -13.41 2.88 -2.54
CA VAL A 5 -12.65 2.35 -1.41
C VAL A 5 -12.42 0.86 -1.68
N TYR A 6 -11.18 0.47 -2.00
CA TYR A 6 -10.80 -0.93 -2.08
C TYR A 6 -10.59 -1.48 -0.67
N GLY A 7 -11.53 -2.31 -0.21
CA GLY A 7 -11.38 -3.07 1.03
C GLY A 7 -10.71 -4.40 0.75
N TYR A 8 -9.51 -4.63 1.28
CA TYR A 8 -8.88 -5.95 1.30
C TYR A 8 -9.27 -6.66 2.59
N ILE A 9 -9.88 -7.84 2.47
CA ILE A 9 -10.08 -8.74 3.62
C ILE A 9 -8.84 -9.63 3.68
N THR A 10 -7.90 -9.33 4.55
CA THR A 10 -6.86 -10.28 4.95
C THR A 10 -7.36 -11.07 6.15
N ALA A 11 -7.36 -12.40 6.03
CA ALA A 11 -7.80 -13.31 7.07
C ALA A 11 -6.71 -13.52 8.12
N ASP A 12 -6.27 -12.44 8.80
CA ASP A 12 -5.52 -12.52 10.04
C ASP A 12 -5.83 -11.28 10.86
N THR A 13 -6.84 -11.43 11.71
CA THR A 13 -7.19 -10.41 12.69
C THR A 13 -6.19 -10.51 13.83
N ILE A 14 -5.14 -9.71 13.80
CA ILE A 14 -4.29 -9.51 14.97
C ILE A 14 -5.06 -8.62 15.94
N ARG A 15 -5.63 -9.22 16.96
CA ARG A 15 -6.25 -8.52 18.08
C ARG A 15 -5.13 -8.04 19.01
N ILE A 16 -4.84 -6.75 18.98
CA ILE A 16 -3.95 -6.13 19.96
C ILE A 16 -4.82 -5.58 21.09
N ASP A 17 -4.88 -6.30 22.21
CA ASP A 17 -5.52 -5.82 23.43
C ASP A 17 -4.57 -4.83 24.13
N PHE A 18 -4.87 -3.54 24.05
CA PHE A 18 -4.21 -2.53 24.85
C PHE A 18 -4.78 -2.54 26.26
N LYS A 19 -4.00 -3.02 27.24
CA LYS A 19 -4.33 -2.92 28.65
C LYS A 19 -3.82 -1.56 29.15
N LEU A 20 -4.74 -0.64 29.40
CA LEU A 20 -4.44 0.58 30.14
C LEU A 20 -4.01 0.18 31.56
N VAL A 21 -2.76 0.46 31.89
CA VAL A 21 -2.27 0.33 33.26
C VAL A 21 -2.56 1.65 33.95
N ASP A 22 -3.64 1.67 34.74
CA ASP A 22 -3.89 2.73 35.70
C ASP A 22 -2.81 2.68 36.80
N SER A 23 -1.89 3.61 36.76
CA SER A 23 -0.94 3.86 37.85
C SER A 23 -1.58 4.82 38.82
N SER A 24 -2.46 4.31 39.69
CA SER A 24 -2.85 4.98 40.92
C SER A 24 -2.08 4.36 42.09
N SER A 25 -1.07 5.00 42.58
CA SER A 25 -0.59 4.82 43.93
C SER A 25 -0.32 6.18 44.56
N SER A 26 -1.21 6.49 45.45
CA SER A 26 -1.09 7.53 46.47
C SER A 26 0.10 7.25 47.38
N ASP A 27 0.94 8.23 47.61
CA ASP A 27 1.38 8.45 48.99
C ASP A 27 1.69 9.92 49.29
N SER A 28 1.25 10.35 50.48
CA SER A 28 1.22 11.69 50.97
C SER A 28 2.57 12.05 51.62
N SER A 29 3.03 13.27 51.44
CA SER A 29 3.55 14.11 52.54
C SER A 29 3.98 15.50 52.04
N ASP A 30 3.23 16.45 52.48
CA ASP A 30 3.52 17.74 53.08
C ASP A 30 4.87 18.42 52.73
N THR A 31 4.82 19.57 52.11
CA THR A 31 5.42 20.83 52.54
C THR A 31 5.07 22.00 51.61
N SER A 32 4.56 23.07 52.18
CA SER A 32 4.07 24.36 51.65
C SER A 32 5.14 25.25 51.02
N PRO A 33 4.83 26.45 50.54
CA PRO A 33 4.45 26.76 49.14
C PRO A 33 5.54 27.58 48.44
N SER A 34 5.76 27.29 47.19
CA SER A 34 6.51 28.21 46.32
C SER A 34 5.66 28.46 45.05
N GLN A 35 5.31 29.69 44.90
CA GLN A 35 4.80 30.45 43.80
C GLN A 35 4.63 29.71 42.42
N PRO A 36 3.44 29.74 41.82
CA PRO A 36 3.23 29.09 40.51
C PRO A 36 4.02 29.81 39.46
N ALA A 37 5.02 29.12 38.91
CA ALA A 37 5.57 29.49 37.63
C ALA A 37 4.43 29.39 36.60
N SER A 38 4.16 30.49 35.91
CA SER A 38 3.20 30.60 34.82
C SER A 38 3.45 29.46 33.84
N ALA A 39 2.54 28.51 33.78
CA ALA A 39 2.51 27.50 32.74
C ALA A 39 2.51 28.22 31.38
N PRO A 40 3.35 27.80 30.42
CA PRO A 40 3.25 28.34 29.10
C PRO A 40 1.84 28.05 28.58
N SER A 41 1.08 29.13 28.29
CA SER A 41 -0.23 29.06 27.67
C SER A 41 -0.08 28.36 26.34
N THR A 42 -0.40 27.07 26.28
CA THR A 42 -0.55 26.33 25.05
C THR A 42 -1.61 27.07 24.23
N PRO A 43 -1.30 27.58 23.03
CA PRO A 43 -2.33 28.18 22.20
C PRO A 43 -3.37 27.10 21.93
N SER A 44 -4.59 27.30 22.42
CA SER A 44 -5.72 26.43 22.13
C SER A 44 -6.09 26.65 20.68
N HIS A 45 -5.56 25.80 19.79
CA HIS A 45 -6.05 25.75 18.42
C HIS A 45 -7.06 24.61 18.31
N GLU A 46 -8.06 24.81 17.48
CA GLU A 46 -8.99 23.77 17.10
C GLU A 46 -8.26 22.81 16.14
N CYS A 47 -8.11 21.55 16.54
CA CYS A 47 -7.37 20.56 15.76
C CYS A 47 -8.16 20.20 14.50
N SER A 48 -7.56 20.42 13.34
CA SER A 48 -8.04 19.94 12.04
C SER A 48 -7.18 18.75 11.61
N PHE A 49 -7.77 17.55 11.58
CA PHE A 49 -7.09 16.33 11.24
C PHE A 49 -7.26 15.95 9.77
N GLN A 50 -6.20 15.43 9.16
CA GLN A 50 -6.23 14.84 7.83
C GLN A 50 -5.29 13.64 7.75
N TRP A 51 -5.56 12.72 6.82
CA TRP A 51 -4.64 11.64 6.51
C TRP A 51 -3.44 12.17 5.74
N VAL A 52 -2.25 11.84 6.20
CA VAL A 52 -0.97 12.24 5.60
C VAL A 52 -0.10 11.00 5.48
N THR A 53 0.38 10.71 4.29
CA THR A 53 1.41 9.69 4.09
C THR A 53 2.71 10.18 4.71
N THR A 54 3.20 9.49 5.73
CA THR A 54 4.46 9.80 6.43
C THR A 54 5.60 8.88 6.02
N VAL A 55 5.25 7.67 5.55
CA VAL A 55 6.21 6.74 4.94
C VAL A 55 5.58 6.22 3.65
N GLU A 56 6.26 6.47 2.54
CA GLU A 56 5.82 5.91 1.25
C GLU A 56 6.05 4.39 1.22
N PRO A 57 5.07 3.60 0.73
CA PRO A 57 5.26 2.17 0.59
C PRO A 57 6.37 1.86 -0.42
N GLN A 58 7.14 0.81 -0.14
CA GLN A 58 8.16 0.27 -1.02
C GLN A 58 7.75 -1.14 -1.47
N PRO A 59 8.30 -1.70 -2.54
CA PRO A 59 7.93 -3.05 -2.99
C PRO A 59 8.12 -4.15 -1.94
N ASP A 60 9.01 -3.95 -0.97
CA ASP A 60 9.37 -4.88 0.10
C ASP A 60 9.00 -4.41 1.51
N ALA A 61 8.39 -3.22 1.64
CA ALA A 61 8.04 -2.66 2.94
C ALA A 61 6.74 -1.84 2.86
N ASP A 62 5.88 -2.02 3.86
CA ASP A 62 4.67 -1.22 4.00
C ASP A 62 5.02 0.24 4.29
N GLY A 63 4.22 1.14 3.73
CA GLY A 63 4.19 2.55 4.08
C GLY A 63 3.34 2.82 5.32
N LEU A 64 3.22 4.09 5.68
CA LEU A 64 2.44 4.54 6.82
C LEU A 64 1.65 5.81 6.49
N GLU A 65 0.36 5.80 6.76
CA GLU A 65 -0.48 7.00 6.84
C GLU A 65 -0.83 7.31 8.29
N GLU A 66 -0.78 8.59 8.62
CA GLU A 66 -1.17 9.12 9.92
C GLU A 66 -2.34 10.09 9.79
N TYR A 67 -3.35 9.93 10.64
CA TYR A 67 -4.42 10.92 10.81
C TYR A 67 -3.91 12.00 11.75
N LYS A 68 -3.40 13.08 11.18
CA LYS A 68 -2.56 14.06 11.85
C LYS A 68 -3.18 15.46 11.82
N CYS A 69 -3.08 16.14 12.96
CA CYS A 69 -3.49 17.54 13.03
C CYS A 69 -2.54 18.43 12.22
N THR A 70 -3.09 19.21 11.29
CA THR A 70 -2.32 20.12 10.43
C THR A 70 -1.67 21.28 11.17
N GLY A 71 -2.18 21.64 12.34
CA GLY A 71 -1.68 22.76 13.14
C GLY A 71 -0.58 22.36 14.14
N CYS A 72 -0.80 21.32 14.95
CA CYS A 72 0.14 20.93 16.02
C CYS A 72 0.90 19.62 15.74
N GLY A 73 0.55 18.88 14.69
CA GLY A 73 1.17 17.63 14.36
C GLY A 73 0.76 16.44 15.24
N ALA A 74 -0.21 16.61 16.15
CA ALA A 74 -0.72 15.50 16.96
C ALA A 74 -1.28 14.39 16.08
N VAL A 75 -0.88 13.15 16.32
CA VAL A 75 -1.35 11.98 15.60
C VAL A 75 -2.46 11.32 16.40
N GLN A 76 -3.60 11.05 15.78
CA GLN A 76 -4.76 10.43 16.40
C GLN A 76 -4.91 8.97 15.99
N GLU A 77 -4.57 8.65 14.74
CA GLU A 77 -4.68 7.31 14.18
C GLU A 77 -3.54 7.03 13.20
N GLN A 78 -3.16 5.77 13.05
CA GLN A 78 -2.16 5.32 12.09
C GLN A 78 -2.68 4.08 11.36
N LYS A 79 -2.38 3.96 10.06
CA LYS A 79 -2.65 2.75 9.29
C LYS A 79 -1.52 2.45 8.31
N PRO A 80 -1.19 1.16 8.08
CA PRO A 80 -0.22 0.78 7.08
C PRO A 80 -0.77 1.02 5.67
N ILE A 81 0.11 1.41 4.75
CA ILE A 81 -0.13 1.37 3.30
C ILE A 81 0.57 0.10 2.80
N PRO A 82 -0.17 -0.90 2.31
CA PRO A 82 0.46 -2.15 1.88
C PRO A 82 1.54 -1.94 0.81
N ALA A 83 2.64 -2.68 0.90
CA ALA A 83 3.74 -2.66 -0.07
C ALA A 83 3.25 -2.91 -1.52
N SER A 84 2.18 -3.71 -1.68
CA SER A 84 1.53 -3.96 -2.96
C SER A 84 1.04 -2.69 -3.68
N VAL A 85 0.69 -1.64 -2.94
CA VAL A 85 0.24 -0.36 -3.52
C VAL A 85 1.36 0.30 -4.33
N ALA A 86 2.60 0.30 -3.80
CA ALA A 86 3.76 0.82 -4.52
C ALA A 86 4.01 0.05 -5.82
N SER A 87 3.95 -1.28 -5.77
CA SER A 87 4.17 -2.13 -6.94
C SER A 87 3.15 -1.86 -8.05
N VAL A 88 1.87 -1.71 -7.69
CA VAL A 88 0.79 -1.38 -8.63
C VAL A 88 0.99 0.00 -9.26
N GLN A 89 1.26 1.01 -8.44
CA GLN A 89 1.47 2.39 -8.91
C GLN A 89 2.71 2.49 -9.81
N ASN A 90 3.79 1.84 -9.40
CA ASN A 90 5.04 1.82 -10.17
C ASN A 90 4.85 1.17 -11.54
N LEU A 91 4.17 0.02 -11.61
CA LEU A 91 3.95 -0.66 -12.89
C LEU A 91 3.17 0.23 -13.86
N CYS A 92 2.05 0.81 -13.43
CA CYS A 92 1.26 1.71 -14.28
C CYS A 92 2.08 2.92 -14.74
N GLY A 93 2.86 3.54 -13.85
CA GLY A 93 3.72 4.66 -14.16
C GLY A 93 4.85 4.28 -15.14
N PHE A 94 5.49 3.13 -14.94
CA PHE A 94 6.55 2.64 -15.82
C PHE A 94 6.03 2.30 -17.21
N VAL A 95 4.90 1.61 -17.29
CA VAL A 95 4.27 1.27 -18.58
C VAL A 95 3.86 2.55 -19.33
N TYR A 96 3.24 3.50 -18.65
CA TYR A 96 2.81 4.75 -19.29
C TYR A 96 3.98 5.57 -19.83
N ASN A 97 5.09 5.65 -19.08
CA ASN A 97 6.28 6.44 -19.46
C ASN A 97 7.33 5.66 -20.27
N ALA A 98 7.09 4.38 -20.52
CA ALA A 98 8.02 3.57 -21.32
C ALA A 98 8.19 4.13 -22.74
N PRO A 99 9.40 4.07 -23.31
CA PRO A 99 9.57 4.34 -24.73
C PRO A 99 8.79 3.33 -25.57
N GLN A 100 8.47 3.70 -26.80
CA GLN A 100 7.80 2.79 -27.72
C GLN A 100 8.62 1.49 -27.90
N ASN A 101 7.96 0.34 -27.83
CA ASN A 101 8.57 -1.00 -27.85
C ASN A 101 9.59 -1.22 -26.72
N GLY A 102 9.48 -0.46 -25.62
CA GLY A 102 10.33 -0.58 -24.45
C GLY A 102 10.04 -1.81 -23.61
N THR A 103 10.89 -2.03 -22.62
CA THR A 103 10.68 -3.06 -21.59
C THR A 103 10.71 -2.41 -20.22
N VAL A 104 9.73 -2.75 -19.38
CA VAL A 104 9.67 -2.33 -17.99
C VAL A 104 9.72 -3.54 -17.07
N THR A 105 10.36 -3.38 -15.92
CA THR A 105 10.45 -4.42 -14.90
C THR A 105 9.97 -3.83 -13.56
N THR A 106 9.07 -4.55 -12.88
CA THR A 106 8.52 -4.12 -11.59
C THR A 106 8.56 -5.30 -10.62
N ASP A 107 9.00 -5.06 -9.40
CA ASP A 107 8.94 -6.05 -8.33
C ASP A 107 7.64 -5.87 -7.54
N PHE A 108 6.85 -6.93 -7.42
CA PHE A 108 5.61 -7.00 -6.66
C PHE A 108 5.82 -7.60 -5.26
N GLY A 109 7.06 -7.92 -4.89
CA GLY A 109 7.35 -8.55 -3.61
C GLY A 109 6.51 -9.83 -3.42
N ARG A 110 5.73 -9.90 -2.37
CA ARG A 110 4.86 -11.06 -2.07
C ARG A 110 3.49 -11.00 -2.75
N LEU A 111 3.18 -9.94 -3.46
CA LEU A 111 1.92 -9.84 -4.20
C LEU A 111 2.01 -10.70 -5.46
N HIS A 112 1.18 -11.73 -5.53
CA HIS A 112 1.12 -12.68 -6.65
C HIS A 112 -0.18 -12.58 -7.44
N THR A 113 -0.83 -11.41 -7.36
CA THR A 113 -2.07 -11.09 -8.05
C THR A 113 -1.97 -9.77 -8.79
N ILE A 114 -2.79 -9.60 -9.80
CA ILE A 114 -2.89 -8.38 -10.62
C ILE A 114 -4.36 -8.04 -10.84
N SER A 115 -4.71 -6.76 -10.81
CA SER A 115 -6.08 -6.32 -11.07
C SER A 115 -6.35 -6.16 -12.56
N ASP A 116 -7.64 -6.26 -12.93
CA ASP A 116 -8.10 -5.95 -14.29
C ASP A 116 -7.77 -4.50 -14.69
N TYR A 117 -7.79 -3.58 -13.75
CA TYR A 117 -7.37 -2.19 -13.99
C TYR A 117 -5.94 -2.09 -14.52
N ILE A 118 -4.99 -2.80 -13.90
CA ILE A 118 -3.59 -2.81 -14.35
C ILE A 118 -3.49 -3.46 -15.73
N LEU A 119 -4.19 -4.58 -15.95
CA LEU A 119 -4.21 -5.26 -17.25
C LEU A 119 -4.76 -4.38 -18.36
N LYS A 120 -5.81 -3.58 -18.07
CA LYS A 120 -6.35 -2.59 -19.00
C LYS A 120 -5.30 -1.53 -19.33
N LYS A 121 -4.55 -1.05 -18.33
CA LYS A 121 -3.45 -0.07 -18.56
C LYS A 121 -2.29 -0.66 -19.36
N MET A 122 -1.96 -1.93 -19.15
CA MET A 122 -0.97 -2.63 -19.97
C MET A 122 -1.47 -2.83 -21.40
N ALA A 123 -2.76 -3.11 -21.58
CA ALA A 123 -3.38 -3.25 -22.90
C ALA A 123 -3.38 -1.94 -23.70
N GLU A 124 -3.55 -0.78 -23.04
CA GLU A 124 -3.43 0.55 -23.67
C GLU A 124 -2.01 0.81 -24.23
N ARG A 125 -1.00 0.12 -23.68
CA ARG A 125 0.41 0.17 -24.10
C ARG A 125 0.90 -1.22 -24.47
N SER A 126 0.15 -1.88 -25.35
CA SER A 126 0.50 -3.22 -25.85
C SER A 126 1.83 -3.28 -26.61
N ASP A 127 2.41 -2.13 -26.95
CA ASP A 127 3.76 -2.00 -27.52
C ASP A 127 4.89 -2.23 -26.49
N VAL A 128 4.57 -2.23 -25.18
CA VAL A 128 5.56 -2.35 -24.10
C VAL A 128 5.59 -3.78 -23.57
N THR A 129 6.80 -4.33 -23.42
CA THR A 129 7.02 -5.58 -22.68
C THR A 129 7.05 -5.29 -21.19
N SER A 130 6.21 -5.96 -20.42
CA SER A 130 6.17 -5.82 -18.94
C SER A 130 6.65 -7.10 -18.26
N ILE A 131 7.65 -6.97 -17.39
CA ILE A 131 8.19 -8.05 -16.56
C ILE A 131 7.78 -7.78 -15.13
N ILE A 132 6.94 -8.65 -14.57
CA ILE A 132 6.53 -8.58 -13.17
C ILE A 132 7.27 -9.67 -12.40
N GLN A 133 8.07 -9.25 -11.44
CA GLN A 133 8.80 -10.12 -10.52
C GLN A 133 8.04 -10.19 -9.21
N PHE A 134 8.00 -11.38 -8.58
CA PHE A 134 7.29 -11.59 -7.33
C PHE A 134 7.85 -12.79 -6.56
N GLU A 135 7.47 -12.91 -5.29
CA GLU A 135 7.80 -14.05 -4.44
C GLU A 135 6.54 -14.86 -4.13
N TYR A 136 6.63 -16.16 -4.32
CA TYR A 136 5.57 -17.09 -3.95
C TYR A 136 6.16 -18.39 -3.43
N GLN A 137 5.72 -18.86 -2.26
CA GLN A 137 6.23 -20.06 -1.59
C GLN A 137 7.77 -20.09 -1.46
N ASN A 138 8.36 -18.94 -1.10
CA ASN A 138 9.81 -18.73 -0.97
C ASN A 138 10.61 -18.89 -2.29
N GLN A 139 9.94 -18.90 -3.43
CA GLN A 139 10.56 -18.88 -4.75
C GLN A 139 10.50 -17.48 -5.34
N LYS A 140 11.57 -17.06 -6.00
CA LYS A 140 11.63 -15.81 -6.76
C LYS A 140 11.19 -16.10 -8.19
N LEU A 141 10.08 -15.52 -8.57
CA LEU A 141 9.37 -15.83 -9.81
C LEU A 141 9.21 -14.57 -10.66
N GLN A 142 8.89 -14.78 -11.92
CA GLN A 142 8.49 -13.72 -12.83
C GLN A 142 7.44 -14.19 -13.82
N ILE A 143 6.63 -13.25 -14.27
CA ILE A 143 5.77 -13.39 -15.45
C ILE A 143 6.13 -12.29 -16.44
N ILE A 144 6.25 -12.64 -17.69
CA ILE A 144 6.57 -11.71 -18.78
C ILE A 144 5.34 -11.56 -19.66
N PHE A 145 4.92 -10.33 -19.86
CA PHE A 145 3.89 -9.92 -20.81
C PHE A 145 4.62 -9.28 -22.01
N PRO A 146 4.89 -10.02 -23.08
CA PRO A 146 5.58 -9.48 -24.26
C PRO A 146 4.78 -8.35 -24.92
N ALA A 147 5.45 -7.48 -25.64
CA ALA A 147 4.79 -6.56 -26.56
C ALA A 147 3.88 -7.34 -27.53
N GLY A 148 2.67 -6.84 -27.75
CA GLY A 148 1.66 -7.53 -28.57
C GLY A 148 0.85 -8.58 -27.81
N THR A 149 0.98 -8.73 -26.50
CA THR A 149 0.12 -9.61 -25.71
C THR A 149 -1.35 -9.26 -25.93
N ASP A 150 -2.16 -10.26 -26.30
CA ASP A 150 -3.61 -10.11 -26.37
C ASP A 150 -4.23 -10.30 -25.00
N TYR A 151 -4.72 -9.21 -24.43
CA TYR A 151 -5.38 -9.21 -23.10
C TYR A 151 -6.88 -9.52 -23.18
N SER A 152 -7.48 -9.65 -24.38
CA SER A 152 -8.92 -9.86 -24.55
C SER A 152 -9.48 -11.07 -23.79
N PRO A 153 -8.75 -12.19 -23.59
CA PRO A 153 -9.25 -13.33 -22.85
C PRO A 153 -9.51 -13.06 -21.36
N VAL A 154 -8.95 -11.97 -20.82
CA VAL A 154 -9.03 -11.64 -19.39
C VAL A 154 -9.73 -10.31 -19.11
N LEU A 155 -9.81 -9.41 -20.10
CA LEU A 155 -10.43 -8.09 -19.91
C LEU A 155 -11.97 -8.11 -19.96
N ASN A 156 -12.57 -9.22 -20.37
CA ASN A 156 -14.03 -9.41 -20.47
C ASN A 156 -14.63 -10.06 -19.23
N ASP A 157 -13.84 -10.44 -18.27
CA ASP A 157 -14.32 -11.02 -17.02
C ASP A 157 -14.70 -9.90 -16.04
N ASP A 158 -15.73 -10.17 -15.24
CA ASP A 158 -16.14 -9.29 -14.15
C ASP A 158 -15.20 -9.40 -12.92
N ASP A 159 -14.19 -10.26 -12.99
CA ASP A 159 -13.23 -10.46 -11.92
C ASP A 159 -12.26 -9.29 -11.84
N MET A 160 -12.14 -8.71 -10.66
CA MET A 160 -11.26 -7.57 -10.43
C MET A 160 -9.82 -7.96 -10.11
N MET A 161 -9.55 -9.23 -9.76
CA MET A 161 -8.22 -9.70 -9.33
C MET A 161 -7.90 -11.08 -9.91
N TYR A 162 -6.70 -11.23 -10.45
CA TYR A 162 -6.20 -12.47 -11.03
C TYR A 162 -4.90 -12.90 -10.36
N GLY A 163 -4.80 -14.16 -9.97
CA GLY A 163 -3.51 -14.75 -9.61
C GLY A 163 -2.64 -14.96 -10.85
N PHE A 164 -1.32 -14.74 -10.74
CA PHE A 164 -0.40 -14.92 -11.89
C PHE A 164 -0.44 -16.33 -12.48
N TYR A 165 -0.57 -17.37 -11.64
CA TYR A 165 -0.71 -18.75 -12.11
C TYR A 165 -2.05 -19.02 -12.84
N GLY A 166 -3.09 -18.25 -12.53
CA GLY A 166 -4.40 -18.38 -13.20
C GLY A 166 -4.45 -17.62 -14.53
N ILE A 167 -3.84 -16.43 -14.58
CA ILE A 167 -3.89 -15.59 -15.79
C ILE A 167 -2.89 -16.04 -16.84
N ALA A 168 -1.70 -16.52 -16.45
CA ALA A 168 -0.64 -16.88 -17.37
C ALA A 168 -1.13 -17.84 -18.50
N PRO A 169 -1.74 -19.00 -18.21
CA PRO A 169 -2.19 -19.90 -19.27
C PRO A 169 -3.31 -19.32 -20.14
N ARG A 170 -4.15 -18.43 -19.59
CA ARG A 170 -5.21 -17.77 -20.36
C ARG A 170 -4.68 -16.82 -21.42
N LEU A 171 -3.49 -16.24 -21.17
CA LEU A 171 -2.78 -15.35 -22.08
C LEU A 171 -1.68 -16.06 -22.88
N GLY A 172 -1.57 -17.38 -22.78
CA GLY A 172 -0.50 -18.14 -23.41
C GLY A 172 0.89 -17.88 -22.83
N LEU A 173 0.95 -17.42 -21.57
CA LEU A 173 2.16 -17.07 -20.85
C LEU A 173 2.55 -18.16 -19.84
N SER A 174 3.72 -18.00 -19.22
CA SER A 174 4.19 -18.88 -18.15
C SER A 174 4.78 -18.06 -17.00
N VAL A 175 4.63 -18.59 -15.79
CA VAL A 175 5.39 -18.15 -14.61
C VAL A 175 6.69 -18.93 -14.58
N THR A 176 7.82 -18.26 -14.45
CA THR A 176 9.16 -18.86 -14.44
C THR A 176 9.96 -18.38 -13.23
N GLU A 177 10.95 -19.13 -12.83
CA GLU A 177 11.97 -18.70 -11.87
C GLU A 177 12.84 -17.59 -12.48
N ARG A 178 13.34 -16.68 -11.63
CA ARG A 178 14.28 -15.60 -11.99
C ARG A 178 15.64 -15.78 -11.35
#